data_7753378f93c9c12826c4d533cd527c2a
#
_entry.id   7753378f93c9c12826c4d533cd527c2a
#
_cell.length_a   1.000
_cell.length_b   1.000
_cell.length_c   1.000
_cell.angle_alpha   90.00
_cell.angle_beta   90.00
_cell.angle_gamma   90.00
#
_symmetry.space_group_name_H-M   'P 1'
#
loop_
_entity.id
_entity.type
_entity.pdbx_description
1 polymer ?
#
loop_
_entity_poly.entity_id
_entity_poly.type
_entity_poly.pdbx_seq_one_letter_code
_entity_poly.pdbx_strand_id
1 'polypeptide(L)'
;MKRTLLYLLLLPALLSGTCLLAAGPAGNAGHGAKPCLRRLTCEGLTDPLAIDTATPRFGWQLRSGRRGDAQRSYRIEVASDSLRLLAGDADLWDSGWVRSKRSVGVAYEGLPLTARTQCWWRVTARTEKGNRKAVSPVARFGIGLTDPASVSGEFIGCPESGATAVLLRRAFTLPACGDEALLHVNSLGYHEIWVNGRKVGDACLAPALSQLDKRSLWVTYDVRPYLLEGDNELVIWLGQGWYKRGTCLLYTSDAA
;
A
#
# COMPACT_ATOMS: atom_id res chain seq x y z
N MET A 1 14.25 55.50 12.46
CA MET A 1 13.60 54.57 13.40
C MET A 1 12.41 53.91 12.67
N LYS A 2 12.59 52.74 12.11
CA LYS A 2 11.51 51.95 11.47
C LYS A 2 11.28 50.70 12.34
N ARG A 3 10.09 50.59 12.97
CA ARG A 3 9.65 49.47 13.76
C ARG A 3 9.19 48.38 12.79
N THR A 4 9.88 47.25 12.77
CA THR A 4 9.48 46.02 12.07
C THR A 4 8.52 45.26 12.98
N LEU A 5 7.27 45.15 12.54
CA LEU A 5 6.22 44.39 13.22
C LEU A 5 6.34 42.92 12.79
N LEU A 6 6.70 42.04 13.71
CA LEU A 6 6.79 40.59 13.50
C LEU A 6 5.41 39.98 13.74
N TYR A 7 4.74 39.57 12.66
CA TYR A 7 3.50 38.79 12.76
C TYR A 7 3.85 37.32 13.00
N LEU A 8 3.59 36.86 14.22
CA LEU A 8 3.63 35.42 14.57
C LEU A 8 2.31 34.77 14.13
N LEU A 9 2.32 34.12 12.97
CA LEU A 9 1.21 33.28 12.54
C LEU A 9 1.26 31.96 13.30
N LEU A 10 0.39 31.83 14.30
CA LEU A 10 0.07 30.55 14.94
C LEU A 10 -0.73 29.69 13.95
N LEU A 11 -0.07 28.73 13.32
CA LEU A 11 -0.79 27.61 12.65
C LEU A 11 -1.42 26.73 13.72
N PRO A 12 -2.69 26.33 13.58
CA PRO A 12 -3.27 25.31 14.44
C PRO A 12 -2.61 23.97 14.12
N ALA A 13 -1.98 23.36 15.12
CA ALA A 13 -1.50 22.00 15.05
C ALA A 13 -2.70 21.08 14.83
N LEU A 14 -2.82 20.52 13.63
CA LEU A 14 -3.67 19.39 13.35
C LEU A 14 -3.12 18.21 14.16
N LEU A 15 -3.81 17.87 15.23
CA LEU A 15 -3.62 16.65 15.99
C LEU A 15 -3.89 15.45 15.07
N SER A 16 -2.86 14.98 14.40
CA SER A 16 -2.80 13.64 13.86
C SER A 16 -2.83 12.68 15.05
N GLY A 17 -4.00 12.14 15.33
CA GLY A 17 -4.19 11.09 16.32
C GLY A 17 -3.45 9.83 15.88
N THR A 18 -2.16 9.76 16.13
CA THR A 18 -1.39 8.51 16.11
C THR A 18 -2.00 7.60 17.18
N CYS A 19 -2.79 6.63 16.73
CA CYS A 19 -3.21 5.54 17.58
C CYS A 19 -1.97 4.69 17.90
N LEU A 20 -1.29 5.02 19.01
CA LEU A 20 -0.20 4.21 19.53
C LEU A 20 -0.70 2.76 19.69
N LEU A 21 -0.06 1.84 18.99
CA LEU A 21 -0.18 0.41 19.20
C LEU A 21 0.46 0.07 20.57
N ALA A 22 -0.30 0.25 21.65
CA ALA A 22 -0.01 -0.42 22.88
C ALA A 22 -0.61 -1.83 22.80
N ALA A 23 0.22 -2.84 22.58
CA ALA A 23 -0.11 -4.22 22.87
C ALA A 23 -0.18 -4.38 24.40
N GLY A 24 -1.28 -3.95 25.00
CA GLY A 24 -1.64 -4.24 26.36
C GLY A 24 -2.38 -5.57 26.45
N PRO A 25 -2.34 -6.27 27.62
CA PRO A 25 -3.01 -7.55 27.81
C PRO A 25 -4.49 -7.44 27.53
N ALA A 26 -5.12 -8.55 27.10
CA ALA A 26 -6.53 -8.65 26.80
C ALA A 26 -7.40 -8.24 28.01
N GLY A 27 -7.49 -6.95 28.23
CA GLY A 27 -8.35 -6.34 29.24
C GLY A 27 -9.79 -6.50 28.81
N ASN A 28 -10.63 -6.99 29.70
CA ASN A 28 -12.09 -7.07 29.62
C ASN A 28 -12.66 -5.83 28.92
N ALA A 29 -13.17 -6.01 27.72
CA ALA A 29 -13.89 -4.96 27.00
C ALA A 29 -15.13 -4.62 27.82
N GLY A 30 -15.10 -3.48 28.53
CA GLY A 30 -16.18 -3.00 29.35
C GLY A 30 -17.52 -3.06 28.59
N HIS A 31 -18.55 -3.54 29.27
CA HIS A 31 -19.93 -3.59 28.77
C HIS A 31 -20.36 -2.17 28.32
N GLY A 32 -20.38 -1.92 27.00
CA GLY A 32 -20.83 -0.64 26.48
C GLY A 32 -19.93 0.03 25.43
N ALA A 33 -18.72 -0.45 25.18
CA ALA A 33 -17.84 0.14 24.17
C ALA A 33 -18.52 0.21 22.80
N LYS A 34 -18.33 1.34 22.10
CA LYS A 34 -18.86 1.53 20.73
C LYS A 34 -18.24 0.49 19.79
N PRO A 35 -19.02 -0.04 18.83
CA PRO A 35 -18.44 -0.93 17.83
C PRO A 35 -17.44 -0.15 16.97
N CYS A 36 -16.34 -0.80 16.62
CA CYS A 36 -15.32 -0.23 15.75
C CYS A 36 -14.88 -1.25 14.69
N LEU A 37 -14.42 -0.74 13.56
CA LEU A 37 -13.87 -1.51 12.46
C LEU A 37 -12.35 -1.31 12.44
N ARG A 38 -11.61 -2.40 12.24
CA ARG A 38 -10.15 -2.41 12.25
C ARG A 38 -9.60 -3.47 11.31
N ARG A 39 -8.27 -3.47 11.12
CA ARG A 39 -7.56 -4.38 10.22
C ARG A 39 -8.20 -4.40 8.83
N LEU A 40 -8.33 -3.20 8.26
CA LEU A 40 -8.77 -3.07 6.88
C LEU A 40 -7.70 -3.65 5.97
N THR A 41 -8.12 -4.48 5.04
CA THR A 41 -7.21 -5.11 4.08
C THR A 41 -7.78 -5.05 2.68
N CYS A 42 -6.88 -4.89 1.70
CA CYS A 42 -7.16 -5.04 0.28
C CYS A 42 -6.24 -6.16 -0.23
N GLU A 43 -6.78 -7.22 -0.83
CA GLU A 43 -6.05 -8.46 -1.18
C GLU A 43 -5.24 -9.06 -0.01
N GLY A 44 -5.76 -8.94 1.22
CA GLY A 44 -5.10 -9.41 2.44
C GLY A 44 -3.99 -8.49 2.97
N LEU A 45 -3.63 -7.43 2.25
CA LEU A 45 -2.58 -6.48 2.61
C LEU A 45 -3.17 -5.21 3.22
N THR A 46 -2.42 -4.56 4.11
CA THR A 46 -2.78 -3.25 4.67
C THR A 46 -2.18 -2.16 3.80
N ASP A 47 -3.02 -1.26 3.30
CA ASP A 47 -2.65 -0.10 2.47
C ASP A 47 -1.64 -0.44 1.33
N PRO A 48 -1.89 -1.48 0.51
CA PRO A 48 -0.94 -1.88 -0.52
C PRO A 48 -0.73 -0.76 -1.54
N LEU A 49 0.53 -0.47 -1.87
CA LEU A 49 0.90 0.54 -2.86
C LEU A 49 0.55 0.11 -4.28
N ALA A 50 0.57 -1.20 -4.54
CA ALA A 50 0.25 -1.77 -5.84
C ALA A 50 -0.20 -3.22 -5.70
N ILE A 51 -1.33 -3.54 -6.29
CA ILE A 51 -1.85 -4.91 -6.43
C ILE A 51 -2.01 -5.25 -7.91
N ASP A 52 -2.03 -6.53 -8.23
CA ASP A 52 -2.03 -7.04 -9.61
C ASP A 52 -3.44 -7.39 -10.13
N THR A 53 -4.48 -6.89 -9.49
CA THR A 53 -5.87 -7.13 -9.90
C THR A 53 -6.66 -5.84 -9.98
N ALA A 54 -7.48 -5.71 -11.02
CA ALA A 54 -8.41 -4.59 -11.20
C ALA A 54 -9.73 -4.78 -10.42
N THR A 55 -9.96 -5.96 -9.84
CA THR A 55 -11.14 -6.29 -9.04
C THR A 55 -10.73 -6.76 -7.64
N PRO A 56 -10.17 -5.88 -6.80
CA PRO A 56 -9.63 -6.26 -5.50
C PRO A 56 -10.71 -6.75 -4.55
N ARG A 57 -10.28 -7.50 -3.54
CA ARG A 57 -11.15 -7.99 -2.47
C ARG A 57 -10.80 -7.31 -1.16
N PHE A 58 -11.84 -6.82 -0.49
CA PHE A 58 -11.74 -6.12 0.78
C PHE A 58 -11.96 -7.04 1.97
N GLY A 59 -11.29 -6.70 3.07
CA GLY A 59 -11.48 -7.37 4.36
C GLY A 59 -11.42 -6.38 5.52
N TRP A 60 -12.14 -6.67 6.61
CA TRP A 60 -12.12 -5.89 7.84
C TRP A 60 -12.54 -6.74 9.03
N GLN A 61 -12.29 -6.25 10.24
CA GLN A 61 -12.74 -6.87 11.47
C GLN A 61 -13.65 -5.93 12.26
N LEU A 62 -14.83 -6.42 12.64
CA LEU A 62 -15.71 -5.74 13.59
C LEU A 62 -15.31 -6.13 15.02
N ARG A 63 -15.08 -5.14 15.88
CA ARG A 63 -14.98 -5.29 17.33
C ARG A 63 -16.19 -4.64 18.00
N SER A 64 -16.92 -5.38 18.82
CA SER A 64 -18.02 -4.88 19.63
C SER A 64 -17.77 -5.16 21.10
N GLY A 65 -18.15 -4.23 21.98
CA GLY A 65 -18.15 -4.44 23.43
C GLY A 65 -19.29 -5.31 23.93
N ARG A 66 -20.19 -5.77 23.05
CA ARG A 66 -21.32 -6.66 23.40
C ARG A 66 -21.00 -8.09 23.01
N ARG A 67 -21.10 -9.01 23.97
CA ARG A 67 -20.91 -10.43 23.72
C ARG A 67 -21.92 -10.96 22.70
N GLY A 68 -21.43 -11.73 21.71
CA GLY A 68 -22.23 -12.34 20.67
C GLY A 68 -22.89 -11.33 19.72
N ASP A 69 -22.34 -10.12 19.61
CA ASP A 69 -22.72 -9.17 18.58
C ASP A 69 -21.97 -9.48 17.28
N ALA A 70 -22.63 -9.29 16.16
CA ALA A 70 -22.12 -9.58 14.85
C ALA A 70 -22.48 -8.46 13.86
N GLN A 71 -21.84 -8.45 12.71
CA GLN A 71 -22.21 -7.60 11.60
C GLN A 71 -23.56 -8.05 11.02
N ARG A 72 -24.47 -7.09 10.83
CA ARG A 72 -25.76 -7.27 10.15
C ARG A 72 -25.68 -6.85 8.69
N SER A 73 -25.03 -5.71 8.44
CA SER A 73 -24.90 -5.13 7.11
C SER A 73 -23.64 -4.27 7.03
N TYR A 74 -23.19 -4.02 5.81
CA TYR A 74 -22.09 -3.11 5.53
C TYR A 74 -22.40 -2.23 4.33
N ARG A 75 -21.60 -1.17 4.16
CA ARG A 75 -21.50 -0.32 2.97
C ARG A 75 -20.04 -0.01 2.77
N ILE A 76 -19.53 -0.24 1.57
CA ILE A 76 -18.17 0.11 1.15
C ILE A 76 -18.27 1.32 0.24
N GLU A 77 -17.38 2.27 0.46
CA GLU A 77 -17.25 3.49 -0.34
C GLU A 77 -15.79 3.57 -0.81
N VAL A 78 -15.58 3.77 -2.12
CA VAL A 78 -14.27 3.89 -2.75
C VAL A 78 -14.23 5.17 -3.58
N ALA A 79 -13.16 5.93 -3.46
CA ALA A 79 -12.96 7.18 -4.20
C ALA A 79 -11.55 7.29 -4.78
N SER A 80 -11.41 8.12 -5.80
CA SER A 80 -10.12 8.46 -6.43
C SER A 80 -9.25 9.39 -5.57
N ASP A 81 -9.82 9.97 -4.51
CA ASP A 81 -9.14 10.89 -3.60
C ASP A 81 -9.70 10.78 -2.18
N SER A 82 -8.84 10.99 -1.19
CA SER A 82 -9.23 10.90 0.23
C SER A 82 -10.20 12.01 0.66
N LEU A 83 -10.05 13.21 0.15
CA LEU A 83 -10.92 14.35 0.48
C LEU A 83 -12.31 14.16 -0.11
N ARG A 84 -12.41 13.64 -1.34
CA ARG A 84 -13.69 13.24 -1.97
C ARG A 84 -14.41 12.21 -1.10
N LEU A 85 -13.69 11.16 -0.70
CA LEU A 85 -14.26 10.13 0.17
C LEU A 85 -14.76 10.69 1.49
N LEU A 86 -14.01 11.61 2.12
CA LEU A 86 -14.42 12.27 3.37
C LEU A 86 -15.63 13.18 3.17
N ALA A 87 -15.76 13.82 2.01
CA ALA A 87 -16.92 14.60 1.62
C ALA A 87 -18.16 13.74 1.31
N GLY A 88 -18.00 12.42 1.24
CA GLY A 88 -19.09 11.48 0.92
C GLY A 88 -19.28 11.25 -0.58
N ASP A 89 -18.33 11.68 -1.41
CA ASP A 89 -18.29 11.46 -2.84
C ASP A 89 -17.44 10.23 -3.16
N ALA A 90 -18.10 9.07 -3.22
CA ALA A 90 -17.50 7.79 -3.58
C ALA A 90 -17.56 7.58 -5.09
N ASP A 91 -16.77 8.37 -5.83
CA ASP A 91 -16.81 8.46 -7.29
C ASP A 91 -16.43 7.17 -8.02
N LEU A 92 -15.74 6.23 -7.36
CA LEU A 92 -15.37 4.96 -7.96
C LEU A 92 -16.34 3.83 -7.61
N TRP A 93 -16.82 3.79 -6.37
CA TRP A 93 -17.78 2.76 -5.94
C TRP A 93 -18.47 3.11 -4.63
N ASP A 94 -19.77 2.93 -4.63
CA ASP A 94 -20.61 2.88 -3.45
C ASP A 94 -21.44 1.59 -3.51
N SER A 95 -21.15 0.63 -2.66
CA SER A 95 -21.88 -0.64 -2.62
C SER A 95 -23.35 -0.50 -2.16
N GLY A 96 -23.74 0.68 -1.66
CA GLY A 96 -24.96 0.81 -0.89
C GLY A 96 -24.94 -0.08 0.37
N TRP A 97 -26.08 -0.22 1.04
CA TRP A 97 -26.20 -1.11 2.20
C TRP A 97 -26.44 -2.56 1.78
N VAL A 98 -25.42 -3.40 1.98
CA VAL A 98 -25.47 -4.84 1.74
C VAL A 98 -25.78 -5.57 3.04
N ARG A 99 -26.88 -6.33 3.09
CA ARG A 99 -27.25 -7.16 4.25
C ARG A 99 -26.45 -8.46 4.23
N SER A 100 -25.33 -8.47 4.92
CA SER A 100 -24.41 -9.61 4.96
C SER A 100 -23.53 -9.59 6.22
N LYS A 101 -23.19 -10.78 6.71
CA LYS A 101 -22.18 -10.97 7.77
C LYS A 101 -20.75 -11.07 7.22
N ARG A 102 -20.63 -11.15 5.90
CA ARG A 102 -19.32 -11.28 5.23
C ARG A 102 -18.48 -10.03 5.48
N SER A 103 -17.25 -10.23 5.93
CA SER A 103 -16.26 -9.17 6.20
C SER A 103 -14.86 -9.50 5.69
N VAL A 104 -14.76 -10.55 4.86
CA VAL A 104 -13.51 -11.01 4.24
C VAL A 104 -13.79 -11.40 2.80
N GLY A 105 -12.90 -11.01 1.90
CA GLY A 105 -12.98 -11.34 0.48
C GLY A 105 -14.19 -10.74 -0.23
N VAL A 106 -14.63 -9.54 0.18
CA VAL A 106 -15.71 -8.80 -0.50
C VAL A 106 -15.14 -8.17 -1.76
N ALA A 107 -15.62 -8.61 -2.92
CA ALA A 107 -15.12 -8.13 -4.20
C ALA A 107 -15.51 -6.67 -4.46
N TYR A 108 -14.63 -5.94 -5.11
CA TYR A 108 -14.90 -4.64 -5.71
C TYR A 108 -15.81 -4.80 -6.94
N GLU A 109 -16.88 -4.02 -7.00
CA GLU A 109 -17.89 -4.07 -8.06
C GLU A 109 -18.17 -2.65 -8.61
N GLY A 110 -17.19 -1.74 -8.51
CA GLY A 110 -17.30 -0.36 -8.97
C GLY A 110 -16.82 -0.16 -10.41
N LEU A 111 -16.45 1.07 -10.71
CA LEU A 111 -15.91 1.44 -12.02
C LEU A 111 -14.59 0.70 -12.30
N PRO A 112 -14.27 0.37 -13.55
CA PRO A 112 -13.02 -0.29 -13.90
C PRO A 112 -11.80 0.49 -13.40
N LEU A 113 -10.91 -0.19 -12.70
CA LEU A 113 -9.66 0.37 -12.21
C LEU A 113 -8.54 0.09 -13.22
N THR A 114 -7.79 1.13 -13.56
CA THR A 114 -6.67 1.04 -14.50
C THR A 114 -5.34 0.95 -13.78
N ALA A 115 -4.29 0.53 -14.49
CA ALA A 115 -2.93 0.51 -13.97
C ALA A 115 -2.52 1.89 -13.41
N ARG A 116 -1.74 1.89 -12.33
CA ARG A 116 -1.26 3.08 -11.61
C ARG A 116 -2.33 3.92 -10.92
N THR A 117 -3.57 3.44 -10.81
CA THR A 117 -4.62 4.14 -10.07
C THR A 117 -4.41 3.98 -8.57
N GLN A 118 -4.44 5.09 -7.83
CA GLN A 118 -4.51 5.09 -6.36
C GLN A 118 -5.95 5.32 -5.93
N CYS A 119 -6.39 4.59 -4.93
CA CYS A 119 -7.76 4.62 -4.43
C CYS A 119 -7.80 4.70 -2.92
N TRP A 120 -8.80 5.38 -2.40
CA TRP A 120 -9.11 5.45 -0.97
C TRP A 120 -10.47 4.81 -0.71
N TRP A 121 -10.57 4.11 0.41
CA TRP A 121 -11.80 3.42 0.73
C TRP A 121 -12.09 3.42 2.22
N ARG A 122 -13.34 3.25 2.55
CA ARG A 122 -13.80 3.02 3.91
C ARG A 122 -14.96 2.04 3.91
N VAL A 123 -15.20 1.42 5.05
CA VAL A 123 -16.38 0.58 5.27
C VAL A 123 -17.17 1.11 6.46
N THR A 124 -18.47 1.10 6.31
CA THR A 124 -19.43 1.35 7.38
C THR A 124 -20.19 0.07 7.64
N ALA A 125 -20.27 -0.38 8.90
CA ALA A 125 -21.03 -1.57 9.27
C ALA A 125 -22.12 -1.23 10.30
N ARG A 126 -23.18 -2.04 10.31
CA ARG A 126 -24.21 -2.05 11.36
C ARG A 126 -24.21 -3.38 12.06
N THR A 127 -24.37 -3.35 13.38
CA THR A 127 -24.39 -4.55 14.21
C THR A 127 -25.79 -5.14 14.33
N GLU A 128 -25.88 -6.45 14.63
CA GLU A 128 -27.14 -7.14 14.89
C GLU A 128 -27.79 -6.62 16.18
N LYS A 129 -27.00 -6.47 17.25
CA LYS A 129 -27.50 -6.05 18.56
C LYS A 129 -27.59 -4.53 18.65
N GLY A 130 -28.81 -4.00 18.44
CA GLY A 130 -29.10 -2.59 18.56
C GLY A 130 -28.77 -1.74 17.33
N ASN A 131 -28.53 -2.38 16.18
CA ASN A 131 -28.30 -1.70 14.90
C ASN A 131 -27.27 -0.56 14.97
N ARG A 132 -26.21 -0.74 15.77
CA ARG A 132 -25.19 0.27 16.05
C ARG A 132 -24.29 0.43 14.83
N LYS A 133 -24.02 1.67 14.45
CA LYS A 133 -23.16 2.02 13.31
C LYS A 133 -21.69 2.08 13.77
N ALA A 134 -20.81 1.49 12.99
CA ALA A 134 -19.36 1.63 13.06
C ALA A 134 -18.83 2.07 11.70
N VAL A 135 -17.94 3.06 11.69
CA VAL A 135 -17.27 3.55 10.48
C VAL A 135 -15.77 3.28 10.65
N SER A 136 -15.13 2.79 9.61
CA SER A 136 -13.70 2.57 9.63
C SER A 136 -12.92 3.88 9.45
N PRO A 137 -11.62 3.90 9.79
CA PRO A 137 -10.69 4.85 9.19
C PRO A 137 -10.72 4.74 7.66
N VAL A 138 -10.21 5.76 6.99
CA VAL A 138 -9.90 5.70 5.56
C VAL A 138 -8.66 4.84 5.39
N ALA A 139 -8.69 3.91 4.45
CA ALA A 139 -7.59 3.09 4.01
C ALA A 139 -7.32 3.34 2.52
N ARG A 140 -6.16 2.96 2.03
CA ARG A 140 -5.80 3.13 0.62
C ARG A 140 -5.42 1.80 -0.03
N PHE A 141 -5.45 1.78 -1.35
CA PHE A 141 -4.84 0.73 -2.17
C PHE A 141 -4.48 1.29 -3.55
N GLY A 142 -3.44 0.75 -4.16
CA GLY A 142 -3.05 1.10 -5.52
C GLY A 142 -3.16 -0.09 -6.47
N ILE A 143 -3.47 0.20 -7.74
CA ILE A 143 -3.37 -0.77 -8.82
C ILE A 143 -1.97 -0.68 -9.42
N GLY A 144 -1.28 -1.79 -9.52
CA GLY A 144 0.07 -1.88 -10.06
C GLY A 144 0.11 -1.80 -11.60
N LEU A 145 1.18 -2.29 -12.17
CA LEU A 145 1.39 -2.36 -13.61
C LEU A 145 0.68 -3.62 -14.19
N THR A 146 -0.64 -3.61 -14.18
CA THR A 146 -1.48 -4.74 -14.64
C THR A 146 -1.57 -4.85 -16.16
N ASP A 147 -1.25 -3.78 -16.88
CA ASP A 147 -1.23 -3.75 -18.33
C ASP A 147 0.23 -3.71 -18.84
N PRO A 148 0.66 -4.70 -19.66
CA PRO A 148 1.99 -4.68 -20.27
C PRO A 148 2.29 -3.40 -21.06
N ALA A 149 1.29 -2.78 -21.69
CA ALA A 149 1.43 -1.51 -22.41
C ALA A 149 1.74 -0.33 -21.47
N SER A 150 1.47 -0.47 -20.19
CA SER A 150 1.83 0.54 -19.18
C SER A 150 3.32 0.54 -18.79
N VAL A 151 4.07 -0.49 -19.23
CA VAL A 151 5.50 -0.65 -18.97
C VAL A 151 6.27 -0.12 -20.17
N SER A 152 6.94 1.02 -20.02
CA SER A 152 7.76 1.64 -21.07
C SER A 152 9.28 1.43 -20.88
N GLY A 153 9.67 0.70 -19.84
CA GLY A 153 11.08 0.48 -19.51
C GLY A 153 11.67 -0.77 -20.17
N GLU A 154 12.96 -0.73 -20.41
CA GLU A 154 13.75 -1.90 -20.83
C GLU A 154 14.56 -2.45 -19.64
N PHE A 155 14.91 -3.74 -19.69
CA PHE A 155 15.83 -4.30 -18.71
C PHE A 155 17.23 -3.73 -18.92
N ILE A 156 17.81 -3.23 -17.84
CA ILE A 156 19.19 -2.73 -17.81
C ILE A 156 20.05 -3.64 -16.95
N GLY A 157 21.33 -3.71 -17.27
CA GLY A 157 22.27 -4.56 -16.53
C GLY A 157 23.71 -4.09 -16.74
N CYS A 158 24.64 -4.81 -16.13
CA CYS A 158 26.07 -4.60 -16.32
C CYS A 158 26.59 -5.50 -17.48
N PRO A 159 27.31 -4.97 -18.47
CA PRO A 159 27.87 -5.75 -19.56
C PRO A 159 29.03 -6.63 -19.10
N GLU A 160 29.63 -6.37 -17.93
CA GLU A 160 30.78 -7.13 -17.44
C GLU A 160 30.37 -8.54 -16.98
N SER A 161 30.96 -9.54 -17.62
CA SER A 161 30.77 -10.93 -17.21
C SER A 161 31.47 -11.19 -15.88
N GLY A 162 30.75 -11.69 -14.90
CA GLY A 162 31.30 -12.08 -13.59
C GLY A 162 31.04 -11.11 -12.45
N ALA A 163 30.46 -9.94 -12.68
CA ALA A 163 30.05 -9.04 -11.61
C ALA A 163 29.05 -9.75 -10.67
N THR A 164 29.37 -9.81 -9.37
CA THR A 164 28.54 -10.46 -8.35
C THR A 164 27.54 -9.50 -7.72
N ALA A 165 27.87 -8.21 -7.72
CA ALA A 165 27.00 -7.13 -7.27
C ALA A 165 27.21 -5.92 -8.20
N VAL A 166 26.14 -5.27 -8.58
CA VAL A 166 26.13 -4.13 -9.52
C VAL A 166 25.43 -2.96 -8.88
N LEU A 167 26.05 -1.78 -8.98
CA LEU A 167 25.41 -0.52 -8.61
C LEU A 167 24.99 0.21 -9.89
N LEU A 168 23.70 0.36 -10.08
CA LEU A 168 23.14 1.21 -11.14
C LEU A 168 22.80 2.57 -10.52
N ARG A 169 23.31 3.64 -11.12
CA ARG A 169 23.16 4.99 -10.60
C ARG A 169 22.56 5.92 -11.64
N ARG A 170 21.60 6.74 -11.23
CA ARG A 170 21.00 7.79 -12.06
C ARG A 170 20.83 9.07 -11.26
N ALA A 171 21.42 10.16 -11.74
CA ALA A 171 21.08 11.51 -11.29
C ALA A 171 19.95 12.07 -12.14
N PHE A 172 19.06 12.82 -11.52
CA PHE A 172 17.93 13.48 -12.18
C PHE A 172 17.50 14.71 -11.37
N THR A 173 16.84 15.66 -12.03
CA THR A 173 16.36 16.89 -11.41
C THR A 173 14.83 16.91 -11.41
N LEU A 174 14.22 17.24 -10.27
CA LEU A 174 12.79 17.45 -10.14
C LEU A 174 12.50 18.93 -9.97
N PRO A 175 11.67 19.55 -10.83
CA PRO A 175 11.32 20.97 -10.70
C PRO A 175 10.43 21.23 -9.47
N ALA A 176 9.64 20.24 -9.07
CA ALA A 176 8.82 20.25 -7.87
C ALA A 176 8.55 18.79 -7.42
N CYS A 177 8.37 18.60 -6.13
CA CYS A 177 7.93 17.33 -5.58
C CYS A 177 6.40 17.31 -5.48
N GLY A 178 5.75 16.40 -6.21
CA GLY A 178 4.33 16.12 -6.06
C GLY A 178 3.99 15.46 -4.71
N ASP A 179 2.71 15.25 -4.45
CA ASP A 179 2.23 14.65 -3.21
C ASP A 179 2.50 13.14 -3.14
N GLU A 180 2.68 12.48 -4.28
CA GLU A 180 2.95 11.06 -4.40
C GLU A 180 4.08 10.81 -5.41
N ALA A 181 4.94 9.82 -5.12
CA ALA A 181 5.94 9.33 -6.04
C ALA A 181 6.17 7.83 -5.79
N LEU A 182 5.82 7.01 -6.77
CA LEU A 182 5.99 5.56 -6.71
C LEU A 182 7.10 5.11 -7.66
N LEU A 183 7.95 4.23 -7.19
CA LEU A 183 8.98 3.55 -7.98
C LEU A 183 8.61 2.09 -8.13
N HIS A 184 8.37 1.65 -9.36
CA HIS A 184 8.11 0.26 -9.70
C HIS A 184 9.41 -0.38 -10.19
N VAL A 185 9.84 -1.46 -9.56
CA VAL A 185 11.08 -2.16 -9.88
C VAL A 185 10.78 -3.62 -10.19
N ASN A 186 11.26 -4.09 -11.33
CA ASN A 186 11.31 -5.50 -11.68
C ASN A 186 12.77 -5.92 -11.79
N SER A 187 13.20 -6.90 -11.01
CA SER A 187 14.54 -7.45 -11.07
C SER A 187 14.49 -8.97 -11.03
N LEU A 188 15.37 -9.61 -11.77
CA LEU A 188 15.49 -11.07 -11.79
C LEU A 188 16.32 -11.59 -10.59
N GLY A 189 17.27 -10.77 -10.10
CA GLY A 189 17.99 -10.98 -8.86
C GLY A 189 17.46 -10.11 -7.74
N TYR A 190 18.18 -10.07 -6.60
CA TYR A 190 17.83 -9.19 -5.50
C TYR A 190 18.19 -7.74 -5.82
N HIS A 191 17.43 -6.82 -5.24
CA HIS A 191 17.75 -5.40 -5.29
C HIS A 191 17.54 -4.70 -3.96
N GLU A 192 18.30 -3.63 -3.75
CA GLU A 192 18.06 -2.60 -2.76
C GLU A 192 18.00 -1.25 -3.46
N ILE A 193 17.08 -0.41 -3.02
CA ILE A 193 16.85 0.94 -3.57
C ILE A 193 17.35 1.99 -2.59
N TRP A 194 18.09 2.95 -3.12
CA TRP A 194 18.60 4.09 -2.38
C TRP A 194 18.26 5.36 -3.12
N VAL A 195 17.71 6.33 -2.42
CA VAL A 195 17.41 7.66 -2.96
C VAL A 195 18.10 8.70 -2.08
N ASN A 196 18.91 9.55 -2.69
CA ASN A 196 19.67 10.59 -1.99
C ASN A 196 20.48 10.04 -0.80
N GLY A 197 21.14 8.88 -1.01
CA GLY A 197 21.94 8.22 0.01
C GLY A 197 21.16 7.52 1.13
N ARG A 198 19.82 7.48 1.07
CA ARG A 198 18.95 6.83 2.05
C ARG A 198 18.32 5.58 1.48
N LYS A 199 18.41 4.45 2.19
CA LYS A 199 17.73 3.21 1.80
C LYS A 199 16.21 3.40 1.82
N VAL A 200 15.54 2.95 0.76
CA VAL A 200 14.08 3.00 0.63
C VAL A 200 13.49 1.69 1.16
N GLY A 201 12.63 1.82 2.17
CA GLY A 201 11.99 0.67 2.82
C GLY A 201 12.96 -0.14 3.70
N ASP A 202 12.42 -1.20 4.27
CA ASP A 202 13.10 -2.12 5.19
C ASP A 202 13.17 -3.56 4.66
N ALA A 203 12.66 -3.78 3.44
CA ALA A 203 12.64 -5.09 2.82
C ALA A 203 14.05 -5.65 2.65
N CYS A 204 14.20 -6.92 3.03
CA CYS A 204 15.39 -7.71 2.78
C CYS A 204 15.09 -8.73 1.69
N LEU A 205 16.09 -9.00 0.82
CA LEU A 205 15.98 -10.02 -0.24
C LEU A 205 14.78 -9.80 -1.17
N ALA A 206 14.50 -8.56 -1.53
CA ALA A 206 13.46 -8.23 -2.53
C ALA A 206 14.00 -8.42 -3.95
N PRO A 207 13.17 -8.87 -4.90
CA PRO A 207 11.82 -9.39 -4.76
C PRO A 207 11.77 -10.77 -4.13
N ALA A 208 10.56 -11.21 -3.76
CA ALA A 208 10.33 -12.59 -3.35
C ALA A 208 10.64 -13.57 -4.51
N LEU A 209 10.96 -14.81 -4.15
CA LEU A 209 11.22 -15.86 -5.15
C LEU A 209 9.95 -16.16 -5.96
N SER A 210 10.11 -16.29 -7.28
CA SER A 210 9.06 -16.72 -8.19
C SER A 210 9.61 -17.76 -9.20
N GLN A 211 8.75 -18.28 -10.06
CA GLN A 211 9.17 -19.08 -11.21
C GLN A 211 9.66 -18.15 -12.32
N LEU A 212 10.95 -17.79 -12.29
CA LEU A 212 11.53 -16.77 -13.13
C LEU A 212 11.52 -17.08 -14.65
N ASP A 213 11.33 -18.35 -15.01
CA ASP A 213 11.05 -18.80 -16.37
C ASP A 213 9.62 -18.48 -16.86
N LYS A 214 8.70 -18.18 -15.94
CA LYS A 214 7.29 -17.88 -16.24
C LYS A 214 6.88 -16.49 -15.86
N ARG A 215 7.43 -15.93 -14.77
CA ARG A 215 7.08 -14.60 -14.28
C ARG A 215 8.17 -14.01 -13.41
N SER A 216 8.32 -12.70 -13.46
CA SER A 216 9.04 -11.90 -12.49
C SER A 216 8.07 -11.03 -11.68
N LEU A 217 8.50 -10.60 -10.51
CA LEU A 217 7.67 -9.82 -9.61
C LEU A 217 8.05 -8.34 -9.66
N TRP A 218 7.04 -7.49 -9.74
CA TRP A 218 7.20 -6.06 -9.51
C TRP A 218 7.15 -5.76 -8.01
N VAL A 219 8.08 -4.93 -7.55
CA VAL A 219 8.06 -4.33 -6.22
C VAL A 219 7.83 -2.85 -6.36
N THR A 220 6.88 -2.32 -5.63
CA THR A 220 6.54 -0.90 -5.66
C THR A 220 6.94 -0.25 -4.35
N TYR A 221 7.69 0.85 -4.44
CA TYR A 221 8.18 1.63 -3.33
C TYR A 221 7.56 3.02 -3.34
N ASP A 222 7.19 3.51 -2.17
CA ASP A 222 6.91 4.93 -1.97
C ASP A 222 8.24 5.66 -1.79
N VAL A 223 8.65 6.41 -2.82
CA VAL A 223 9.91 7.16 -2.80
C VAL A 223 9.71 8.63 -2.48
N ARG A 224 8.46 9.11 -2.36
CA ARG A 224 8.16 10.52 -2.07
C ARG A 224 8.90 11.07 -0.85
N PRO A 225 9.01 10.33 0.30
CA PRO A 225 9.70 10.82 1.50
C PRO A 225 11.22 11.00 1.34
N TYR A 226 11.78 10.53 0.24
CA TYR A 226 13.22 10.55 -0.03
C TYR A 226 13.60 11.57 -1.09
N LEU A 227 12.63 12.07 -1.87
CA LEU A 227 12.84 13.01 -2.97
C LEU A 227 12.91 14.45 -2.47
N LEU A 228 13.74 15.25 -3.15
CA LEU A 228 13.93 16.68 -2.94
C LEU A 228 13.54 17.46 -4.20
N GLU A 229 13.16 18.71 -4.06
CA GLU A 229 13.15 19.64 -5.20
C GLU A 229 14.60 19.90 -5.64
N GLY A 230 14.83 19.99 -6.94
CA GLY A 230 16.16 20.07 -7.51
C GLY A 230 16.80 18.70 -7.75
N ASP A 231 18.07 18.59 -7.48
CA ASP A 231 18.88 17.43 -7.83
C ASP A 231 18.61 16.25 -6.90
N ASN A 232 18.45 15.08 -7.51
CA ASN A 232 18.22 13.81 -6.86
C ASN A 232 19.10 12.73 -7.45
N GLU A 233 19.36 11.71 -6.67
CA GLU A 233 20.09 10.52 -7.06
C GLU A 233 19.31 9.27 -6.71
N LEU A 234 19.14 8.39 -7.68
CA LEU A 234 18.65 7.01 -7.51
C LEU A 234 19.81 6.04 -7.67
N VAL A 235 19.99 5.16 -6.70
CA VAL A 235 20.92 4.03 -6.78
C VAL A 235 20.15 2.74 -6.57
N ILE A 236 20.36 1.78 -7.46
CA ILE A 236 19.84 0.43 -7.36
C ILE A 236 21.01 -0.51 -7.18
N TRP A 237 21.08 -1.17 -6.05
CA TRP A 237 22.09 -2.19 -5.79
C TRP A 237 21.53 -3.56 -6.14
N LEU A 238 22.10 -4.21 -7.15
CA LEU A 238 21.65 -5.51 -7.65
C LEU A 238 22.56 -6.63 -7.11
N GLY A 239 21.94 -7.66 -6.56
CA GLY A 239 22.57 -8.93 -6.23
C GLY A 239 22.11 -10.05 -7.17
N GLN A 240 22.89 -11.10 -7.28
CA GLN A 240 22.60 -12.22 -8.21
C GLN A 240 21.29 -12.94 -7.89
N GLY A 241 20.96 -13.07 -6.60
CA GLY A 241 19.76 -13.76 -6.16
C GLY A 241 19.67 -15.21 -6.69
N TRP A 242 18.44 -15.68 -6.82
CA TRP A 242 18.15 -17.04 -7.29
C TRP A 242 18.25 -17.20 -8.81
N TYR A 243 18.20 -16.12 -9.57
CA TYR A 243 18.25 -16.14 -11.03
C TYR A 243 19.57 -16.73 -11.58
N LYS A 244 20.69 -16.43 -10.93
CA LYS A 244 22.03 -16.84 -11.39
C LYS A 244 22.56 -18.11 -10.72
N ARG A 245 21.77 -18.76 -9.85
CA ARG A 245 22.17 -20.06 -9.29
C ARG A 245 22.01 -21.13 -10.36
N GLY A 246 23.15 -21.70 -10.75
CA GLY A 246 23.17 -22.88 -11.61
C GLY A 246 22.39 -24.04 -10.98
N THR A 247 22.12 -25.02 -11.76
CA THR A 247 21.39 -26.30 -11.70
C THR A 247 21.00 -26.93 -10.36
N CYS A 248 21.43 -26.43 -9.20
CA CYS A 248 21.20 -27.10 -7.91
C CYS A 248 19.76 -27.04 -7.38
N LEU A 249 18.92 -26.14 -7.90
CA LEU A 249 17.51 -26.07 -7.50
C LEU A 249 16.57 -26.94 -8.32
N LEU A 250 17.05 -27.50 -9.43
CA LEU A 250 16.26 -28.41 -10.26
C LEU A 250 16.27 -29.87 -9.74
N TYR A 251 17.14 -30.17 -8.77
CA TYR A 251 17.30 -31.54 -8.25
C TYR A 251 16.31 -31.93 -7.14
N THR A 252 15.52 -31.02 -6.61
CA THR A 252 14.59 -31.34 -5.53
C THR A 252 13.18 -31.73 -6.01
N SER A 253 12.89 -31.62 -7.32
CA SER A 253 11.59 -32.02 -7.86
C SER A 253 11.54 -33.48 -8.36
N ASP A 254 12.69 -34.12 -8.57
CA ASP A 254 12.75 -35.49 -9.12
C ASP A 254 13.11 -36.54 -8.07
N ALA A 255 13.10 -36.22 -6.79
CA ALA A 255 13.38 -37.13 -5.68
C ALA A 255 12.13 -37.39 -4.82
N ALA A 256 10.96 -37.54 -5.44
CA ALA A 256 9.74 -38.00 -4.78
C ALA A 256 9.13 -39.17 -5.54
#